data_03dbef382b5fd8768d51d874e302c395
#
_entry.id   03dbef382b5fd8768d51d874e302c395
#
_cell.length_a   1.000
_cell.length_b   1.000
_cell.length_c   1.000
_cell.angle_alpha   90.00
_cell.angle_beta   90.00
_cell.angle_gamma   90.00
#
_symmetry.space_group_name_H-M   'P 1'
#
loop_
_entity.id
_entity.type
_entity.pdbx_description
1 polymer ?
#
loop_
_entity_poly.entity_id
_entity_poly.type
_entity_poly.pdbx_seq_one_letter_code
_entity_poly.pdbx_strand_id
1 'polypeptide(L)'
;MKRVNQSYAVVVLCLLISISAFAQKSASLPRSTPEQQGISSADLLAFIEAADKDVDTMNSFVLVRHGHVVAEGWWAPYDRDTPHVLYSLSKSFTSTAVGLAIAEGKLSLDDQVIKFFPDETPADPSVNLRAMRVRDLLRMNTGNQLEAPIRVDDPSKQTDTWVKTFLKHSVPFKPGTHFLYNSPATYMLSAIVQKVTGMTVLDYLRPRLFEPLGFKDPVWISSPQGITAGAYGLSVRTEEIARFGELYLHKGMWNGKQLIPAAWVEQATSIQTSNGSAPTSDWDQGYGYQFWRSRHNSFRGDGAFGQYCMVIPELDAVVAITSGVRNMQQVMNLVWDKLLPAMKPGRLPENPAARRQLEARLAALKVKFPTGAATSSLSSSVSGKWFEFADNERGIKAVSFDFNSAQPTLIVRTGAGETRVAIGRETWTSSRGQFSNGLERALSVPANPLVAATGAWSSENTFTVKLVLAETPYYSTLNFKFDGDRLVFDAEHNVAFGPTKLPQLIGQVRATE
;
A
#
# COMPACT_ATOMS: atom_id res chain seq x y z
N MET A 1 -39.17 64.04 -58.62
CA MET A 1 -39.05 62.64 -58.09
C MET A 1 -37.62 62.43 -57.67
N LYS A 2 -37.32 62.55 -56.39
CA LYS A 2 -35.99 62.26 -55.77
C LYS A 2 -36.05 60.99 -55.02
N ARG A 3 -35.22 60.00 -55.37
CA ARG A 3 -35.02 58.74 -54.62
C ARG A 3 -34.08 59.03 -53.47
N VAL A 4 -34.51 58.70 -52.26
CA VAL A 4 -33.68 58.69 -51.04
C VAL A 4 -33.12 57.27 -50.85
N ASN A 5 -31.78 57.18 -50.92
CA ASN A 5 -31.07 55.94 -50.54
C ASN A 5 -30.87 55.93 -49.02
N GLN A 6 -31.43 54.93 -48.33
CA GLN A 6 -31.11 54.63 -46.93
C GLN A 6 -30.02 53.57 -46.93
N SER A 7 -28.85 53.93 -46.43
CA SER A 7 -27.76 52.99 -46.12
C SER A 7 -27.92 52.51 -44.72
N TYR A 8 -28.16 51.21 -44.53
CA TYR A 8 -28.13 50.54 -43.23
C TYR A 8 -26.69 50.19 -42.87
N ALA A 9 -26.13 50.84 -41.86
CA ALA A 9 -24.88 50.46 -41.25
C ALA A 9 -25.14 49.30 -40.27
N VAL A 10 -24.66 48.09 -40.61
CA VAL A 10 -24.66 46.94 -39.70
C VAL A 10 -23.44 47.04 -38.79
N VAL A 11 -23.66 47.38 -37.52
CA VAL A 11 -22.64 47.31 -36.46
C VAL A 11 -22.54 45.88 -35.99
N VAL A 12 -21.48 45.15 -36.40
CA VAL A 12 -21.13 43.85 -35.89
C VAL A 12 -20.36 44.05 -34.58
N LEU A 13 -21.03 43.83 -33.47
CA LEU A 13 -20.43 43.81 -32.11
C LEU A 13 -19.75 42.46 -31.89
N CYS A 14 -18.43 42.37 -32.11
CA CYS A 14 -17.64 41.21 -31.75
C CYS A 14 -17.49 41.15 -30.23
N LEU A 15 -18.29 40.33 -29.54
CA LEU A 15 -18.07 39.92 -28.17
C LEU A 15 -16.86 38.98 -28.13
N LEU A 16 -15.71 39.51 -27.75
CA LEU A 16 -14.53 38.73 -27.36
C LEU A 16 -14.84 38.05 -26.01
N ILE A 17 -15.36 36.82 -26.05
CA ILE A 17 -15.41 35.94 -24.88
C ILE A 17 -13.98 35.54 -24.62
N SER A 18 -13.32 36.19 -23.66
CA SER A 18 -12.06 35.76 -23.10
C SER A 18 -12.34 34.45 -22.33
N ILE A 19 -12.19 33.31 -22.98
CA ILE A 19 -12.11 32.01 -22.32
C ILE A 19 -10.79 32.03 -21.56
N SER A 20 -10.85 32.42 -20.29
CA SER A 20 -9.77 32.14 -19.32
C SER A 20 -9.64 30.62 -19.26
N ALA A 21 -8.74 30.05 -20.04
CA ALA A 21 -8.30 28.68 -19.86
C ALA A 21 -7.68 28.63 -18.46
N PHE A 22 -8.49 28.23 -17.48
CA PHE A 22 -7.93 27.73 -16.21
C PHE A 22 -7.05 26.55 -16.60
N ALA A 23 -5.74 26.81 -16.72
CA ALA A 23 -4.76 25.74 -16.83
C ALA A 23 -5.01 24.83 -15.62
N GLN A 24 -5.56 23.66 -15.89
CA GLN A 24 -5.77 22.64 -14.86
C GLN A 24 -4.38 22.38 -14.29
N LYS A 25 -4.12 22.87 -13.06
CA LYS A 25 -2.85 22.64 -12.38
C LYS A 25 -2.58 21.14 -12.43
N SER A 26 -1.39 20.76 -12.88
CA SER A 26 -0.96 19.37 -12.92
C SER A 26 -1.29 18.69 -11.58
N ALA A 27 -1.91 17.53 -11.63
CA ALA A 27 -2.19 16.75 -10.45
C ALA A 27 -0.89 16.23 -9.77
N SER A 28 0.26 16.22 -10.49
CA SER A 28 1.56 15.85 -9.92
C SER A 28 2.13 17.00 -9.07
N LEU A 29 2.78 16.64 -7.96
CA LEU A 29 3.50 17.61 -7.13
C LEU A 29 4.69 18.21 -7.91
N PRO A 30 5.00 19.50 -7.74
CA PRO A 30 6.19 20.10 -8.32
C PRO A 30 7.46 19.48 -7.74
N ARG A 31 8.55 19.47 -8.49
CA ARG A 31 9.86 18.99 -8.07
C ARG A 31 10.77 20.18 -7.76
N SER A 32 11.67 19.97 -6.79
CA SER A 32 12.68 20.97 -6.40
C SER A 32 13.99 20.27 -6.05
N THR A 33 15.11 21.00 -6.08
CA THR A 33 16.35 20.46 -5.53
C THR A 33 16.24 20.38 -3.99
N PRO A 34 16.88 19.41 -3.36
CA PRO A 34 16.88 19.29 -1.90
C PRO A 34 17.36 20.56 -1.20
N GLU A 35 18.43 21.17 -1.70
CA GLU A 35 19.03 22.38 -1.13
C GLU A 35 18.06 23.57 -1.16
N GLN A 36 17.26 23.72 -2.21
CA GLN A 36 16.22 24.76 -2.27
C GLN A 36 15.16 24.60 -1.20
N GLN A 37 14.94 23.37 -0.75
CA GLN A 37 13.99 23.05 0.30
C GLN A 37 14.68 22.79 1.66
N GLY A 38 15.94 23.23 1.81
CA GLY A 38 16.65 23.19 3.11
C GLY A 38 17.11 21.80 3.52
N ILE A 39 17.34 20.88 2.58
CA ILE A 39 17.91 19.55 2.85
C ILE A 39 19.15 19.40 1.99
N SER A 40 20.28 18.91 2.55
CA SER A 40 21.45 18.65 1.71
C SER A 40 21.29 17.35 0.93
N SER A 41 21.71 17.35 -0.33
CA SER A 41 21.77 16.13 -1.14
C SER A 41 22.65 15.05 -0.51
N ALA A 42 23.68 15.44 0.25
CA ALA A 42 24.56 14.51 0.96
C ALA A 42 23.84 13.79 2.12
N ASP A 43 23.02 14.53 2.90
CA ASP A 43 22.25 13.93 4.00
C ASP A 43 21.16 13.00 3.47
N LEU A 44 20.52 13.36 2.35
CA LEU A 44 19.57 12.47 1.66
C LEU A 44 20.25 11.20 1.14
N LEU A 45 21.43 11.33 0.55
CA LEU A 45 22.22 10.19 0.12
C LEU A 45 22.53 9.26 1.30
N ALA A 46 22.97 9.82 2.43
CA ALA A 46 23.24 9.05 3.65
C ALA A 46 22.00 8.35 4.21
N PHE A 47 20.81 8.98 4.12
CA PHE A 47 19.54 8.34 4.47
C PHE A 47 19.23 7.17 3.54
N ILE A 48 19.36 7.36 2.22
CA ILE A 48 19.08 6.30 1.21
C ILE A 48 20.05 5.13 1.36
N GLU A 49 21.34 5.40 1.61
CA GLU A 49 22.34 4.36 1.85
C GLU A 49 22.05 3.56 3.13
N ALA A 50 21.65 4.24 4.20
CA ALA A 50 21.24 3.57 5.44
C ALA A 50 19.98 2.73 5.23
N ALA A 51 18.98 3.26 4.52
CA ALA A 51 17.76 2.52 4.19
C ALA A 51 18.06 1.26 3.37
N ASP A 52 18.91 1.35 2.34
CA ASP A 52 19.27 0.21 1.49
C ASP A 52 20.13 -0.84 2.21
N LYS A 53 20.90 -0.40 3.22
CA LYS A 53 21.75 -1.29 4.01
C LYS A 53 21.00 -1.98 5.13
N ASP A 54 20.21 -1.20 5.90
CA ASP A 54 19.72 -1.61 7.22
C ASP A 54 18.26 -2.08 7.18
N VAL A 55 17.50 -1.74 6.11
CA VAL A 55 16.13 -2.20 5.90
C VAL A 55 16.13 -3.36 4.90
N ASP A 56 15.53 -4.47 5.27
CA ASP A 56 15.54 -5.69 4.44
C ASP A 56 14.98 -5.43 3.04
N THR A 57 13.83 -4.74 2.94
CA THR A 57 13.25 -4.41 1.65
C THR A 57 12.49 -3.08 1.70
N MET A 58 13.13 -2.02 1.22
CA MET A 58 12.45 -0.82 0.77
C MET A 58 11.92 -1.06 -0.65
N ASN A 59 10.70 -0.62 -0.92
CA ASN A 59 10.10 -0.72 -2.27
C ASN A 59 10.09 0.65 -2.95
N SER A 60 9.66 1.68 -2.22
CA SER A 60 9.61 3.05 -2.74
C SER A 60 9.69 4.09 -1.63
N PHE A 61 10.10 5.29 -2.03
CA PHE A 61 10.24 6.44 -1.17
C PHE A 61 9.93 7.72 -1.94
N VAL A 62 9.10 8.60 -1.36
CA VAL A 62 8.83 9.96 -1.85
C VAL A 62 8.87 10.90 -0.65
N LEU A 63 9.76 11.88 -0.70
CA LEU A 63 9.84 12.98 0.26
C LEU A 63 9.28 14.24 -0.35
N VAL A 64 8.27 14.82 0.28
CA VAL A 64 7.74 16.13 -0.03
C VAL A 64 8.11 17.11 1.07
N ARG A 65 8.52 18.31 0.70
CA ARG A 65 8.75 19.42 1.62
C ARG A 65 8.35 20.74 0.99
N HIS A 66 7.65 21.59 1.76
CA HIS A 66 7.09 22.88 1.28
C HIS A 66 6.30 22.68 -0.02
N GLY A 67 5.52 21.59 -0.12
CA GLY A 67 4.74 21.24 -1.30
C GLY A 67 5.52 20.76 -2.53
N HIS A 68 6.83 20.50 -2.42
CA HIS A 68 7.68 20.02 -3.52
C HIS A 68 8.25 18.64 -3.23
N VAL A 69 8.23 17.76 -4.21
CA VAL A 69 9.02 16.52 -4.15
C VAL A 69 10.49 16.89 -4.24
N VAL A 70 11.25 16.52 -3.20
CA VAL A 70 12.68 16.82 -3.08
C VAL A 70 13.57 15.61 -3.31
N ALA A 71 13.02 14.41 -3.08
CA ALA A 71 13.66 13.14 -3.42
C ALA A 71 12.58 12.07 -3.64
N GLU A 72 12.83 11.18 -4.58
CA GLU A 72 11.98 10.03 -4.85
C GLU A 72 12.83 8.86 -5.37
N GLY A 73 12.50 7.63 -5.00
CA GLY A 73 13.23 6.44 -5.41
C GLY A 73 12.37 5.18 -5.34
N TRP A 74 12.66 4.25 -6.24
CA TRP A 74 12.03 2.93 -6.31
C TRP A 74 13.10 1.86 -6.40
N TRP A 75 13.01 0.85 -5.56
CA TRP A 75 13.90 -0.31 -5.61
C TRP A 75 13.41 -1.27 -6.69
N ALA A 76 14.04 -1.24 -7.88
CA ALA A 76 13.62 -2.14 -8.95
C ALA A 76 13.47 -3.59 -8.44
N PRO A 77 12.39 -4.33 -8.80
CA PRO A 77 11.47 -4.09 -9.92
C PRO A 77 10.28 -3.16 -9.62
N TYR A 78 10.21 -2.56 -8.44
CA TYR A 78 9.20 -1.54 -8.15
C TYR A 78 9.49 -0.28 -8.97
N ASP A 79 8.42 0.41 -9.40
CA ASP A 79 8.52 1.61 -10.22
C ASP A 79 7.47 2.67 -9.83
N ARG A 80 7.55 3.82 -10.50
CA ARG A 80 6.67 4.97 -10.24
C ARG A 80 5.21 4.72 -10.61
N ASP A 81 4.96 3.94 -11.64
CA ASP A 81 3.65 3.82 -12.28
C ASP A 81 2.86 2.63 -11.75
N THR A 82 3.53 1.68 -11.12
CA THR A 82 2.89 0.49 -10.53
C THR A 82 2.22 0.83 -9.20
N PRO A 83 0.90 0.62 -9.05
CA PRO A 83 0.23 0.79 -7.77
C PRO A 83 0.70 -0.27 -6.77
N HIS A 84 0.71 0.08 -5.49
CA HIS A 84 1.11 -0.79 -4.40
C HIS A 84 -0.01 -0.90 -3.36
N VAL A 85 -0.26 -2.12 -2.85
CA VAL A 85 -1.27 -2.34 -1.82
C VAL A 85 -0.87 -1.70 -0.49
N LEU A 86 -1.79 -0.95 0.09
CA LEU A 86 -1.52 -0.11 1.27
C LEU A 86 -1.78 -0.81 2.62
N TYR A 87 -2.39 -1.99 2.61
CA TYR A 87 -2.85 -2.60 3.85
C TYR A 87 -3.63 -1.61 4.73
N SER A 88 -3.29 -1.53 6.02
CA SER A 88 -4.04 -0.71 6.98
C SER A 88 -3.95 0.80 6.76
N LEU A 89 -3.02 1.30 5.94
CA LEU A 89 -3.05 2.72 5.52
C LEU A 89 -4.37 3.07 4.80
N SER A 90 -5.06 2.10 4.24
CA SER A 90 -6.41 2.24 3.68
C SER A 90 -7.42 2.82 4.69
N LYS A 91 -7.23 2.55 5.99
CA LYS A 91 -8.10 3.04 7.07
C LYS A 91 -8.20 4.55 7.11
N SER A 92 -7.10 5.25 6.83
CA SER A 92 -7.08 6.72 6.80
C SER A 92 -7.95 7.28 5.65
N PHE A 93 -8.03 6.59 4.54
CA PHE A 93 -8.94 6.93 3.44
C PHE A 93 -10.40 6.65 3.81
N THR A 94 -10.68 5.56 4.53
CA THR A 94 -12.04 5.27 5.05
C THR A 94 -12.46 6.34 6.07
N SER A 95 -11.56 6.79 6.96
CA SER A 95 -11.80 7.92 7.85
C SER A 95 -12.16 9.19 7.08
N THR A 96 -11.45 9.46 5.99
CA THR A 96 -11.75 10.60 5.11
C THR A 96 -13.18 10.51 4.55
N ALA A 97 -13.61 9.34 4.09
CA ALA A 97 -14.97 9.13 3.61
C ALA A 97 -16.03 9.39 4.69
N VAL A 98 -15.76 8.93 5.93
CA VAL A 98 -16.64 9.22 7.08
C VAL A 98 -16.71 10.72 7.34
N GLY A 99 -15.58 11.42 7.35
CA GLY A 99 -15.53 12.87 7.56
C GLY A 99 -16.31 13.65 6.51
N LEU A 100 -16.21 13.25 5.25
CA LEU A 100 -16.99 13.84 4.16
C LEU A 100 -18.49 13.56 4.30
N ALA A 101 -18.87 12.34 4.66
CA ALA A 101 -20.27 11.99 4.87
C ALA A 101 -20.89 12.73 6.09
N ILE A 102 -20.11 13.01 7.14
CA ILE A 102 -20.51 13.87 8.26
C ILE A 102 -20.70 15.30 7.77
N ALA A 103 -19.78 15.84 6.99
CA ALA A 103 -19.87 17.20 6.43
C ALA A 103 -21.08 17.36 5.49
N GLU A 104 -21.50 16.30 4.81
CA GLU A 104 -22.71 16.24 4.00
C GLU A 104 -24.01 16.01 4.83
N GLY A 105 -23.90 15.92 6.17
CA GLY A 105 -25.05 15.69 7.07
C GLY A 105 -25.66 14.29 6.97
N LYS A 106 -24.94 13.32 6.40
CA LYS A 106 -25.47 11.94 6.18
C LYS A 106 -25.33 11.05 7.40
N LEU A 107 -24.41 11.35 8.29
CA LEU A 107 -24.17 10.63 9.55
C LEU A 107 -23.54 11.54 10.60
N SER A 108 -23.53 11.09 11.86
CA SER A 108 -22.91 11.78 12.98
C SER A 108 -21.96 10.87 13.74
N LEU A 109 -20.95 11.46 14.39
CA LEU A 109 -20.06 10.74 15.31
C LEU A 109 -20.80 10.04 16.44
N ASP A 110 -21.97 10.60 16.84
CA ASP A 110 -22.78 10.12 17.96
C ASP A 110 -23.85 9.09 17.56
N ASP A 111 -23.97 8.80 16.29
CA ASP A 111 -24.89 7.80 15.80
C ASP A 111 -24.55 6.41 16.32
N GLN A 112 -25.54 5.69 16.83
CA GLN A 112 -25.39 4.30 17.24
C GLN A 112 -25.16 3.41 16.01
N VAL A 113 -24.18 2.51 16.09
CA VAL A 113 -23.80 1.62 14.98
C VAL A 113 -24.98 0.75 14.53
N ILE A 114 -25.74 0.20 15.47
CA ILE A 114 -26.86 -0.70 15.20
C ILE A 114 -28.00 -0.05 14.39
N LYS A 115 -28.16 1.28 14.45
CA LYS A 115 -29.23 1.96 13.70
C LYS A 115 -29.11 1.80 12.18
N PHE A 116 -27.89 1.57 11.68
CA PHE A 116 -27.64 1.42 10.24
C PHE A 116 -27.95 0.01 9.73
N PHE A 117 -28.01 -0.98 10.64
CA PHE A 117 -28.14 -2.40 10.29
C PHE A 117 -29.19 -3.11 11.15
N PRO A 118 -30.46 -2.63 11.16
CA PRO A 118 -31.50 -3.22 12.01
C PRO A 118 -31.73 -4.71 11.74
N ASP A 119 -31.66 -5.13 10.46
CA ASP A 119 -31.93 -6.51 10.05
C ASP A 119 -30.77 -7.48 10.40
N GLU A 120 -29.57 -6.95 10.64
CA GLU A 120 -28.38 -7.74 10.97
C GLU A 120 -28.02 -7.68 12.47
N THR A 121 -28.68 -6.80 13.21
CA THR A 121 -28.52 -6.65 14.65
C THR A 121 -29.19 -7.83 15.38
N PRO A 122 -28.53 -8.46 16.38
CA PRO A 122 -29.15 -9.48 17.20
C PRO A 122 -30.49 -9.00 17.80
N ALA A 123 -31.45 -9.91 17.98
CA ALA A 123 -32.76 -9.55 18.54
C ALA A 123 -32.67 -8.95 19.96
N ASP A 124 -31.70 -9.41 20.76
CA ASP A 124 -31.37 -8.82 22.06
C ASP A 124 -29.90 -8.39 22.09
N PRO A 125 -29.58 -7.20 21.55
CA PRO A 125 -28.22 -6.69 21.57
C PRO A 125 -27.82 -6.28 23.00
N SER A 126 -26.56 -6.56 23.40
CA SER A 126 -26.06 -6.18 24.71
C SER A 126 -26.11 -4.65 24.92
N VAL A 127 -26.10 -4.22 26.19
CA VAL A 127 -26.09 -2.78 26.55
C VAL A 127 -24.91 -2.07 25.89
N ASN A 128 -23.74 -2.72 25.84
CA ASN A 128 -22.54 -2.16 25.22
C ASN A 128 -22.68 -2.07 23.69
N LEU A 129 -23.23 -3.08 23.03
CA LEU A 129 -23.48 -3.02 21.59
C LEU A 129 -24.47 -1.90 21.24
N ARG A 130 -25.54 -1.72 22.02
CA ARG A 130 -26.48 -0.59 21.86
C ARG A 130 -25.81 0.77 22.05
N ALA A 131 -24.83 0.87 22.95
CA ALA A 131 -24.12 2.10 23.25
C ALA A 131 -23.02 2.45 22.23
N MET A 132 -22.55 1.48 21.41
CA MET A 132 -21.46 1.68 20.46
C MET A 132 -21.83 2.71 19.39
N ARG A 133 -20.97 3.70 19.17
CA ARG A 133 -21.15 4.82 18.25
C ARG A 133 -20.13 4.81 17.13
N VAL A 134 -20.40 5.57 16.08
CA VAL A 134 -19.47 5.77 14.94
C VAL A 134 -18.08 6.22 15.41
N ARG A 135 -18.01 7.15 16.39
CA ARG A 135 -16.72 7.57 16.98
C ARG A 135 -15.93 6.44 17.62
N ASP A 136 -16.60 5.43 18.18
CA ASP A 136 -15.95 4.30 18.84
C ASP A 136 -15.31 3.36 17.81
N LEU A 137 -15.91 3.22 16.63
CA LEU A 137 -15.30 2.54 15.49
C LEU A 137 -14.07 3.31 14.99
N LEU A 138 -14.19 4.64 14.82
CA LEU A 138 -13.11 5.50 14.31
C LEU A 138 -11.86 5.48 15.19
N ARG A 139 -12.03 5.53 16.51
CA ARG A 139 -10.93 5.58 17.49
C ARG A 139 -10.51 4.23 18.05
N MET A 140 -11.02 3.13 17.49
CA MET A 140 -10.68 1.75 17.92
C MET A 140 -11.06 1.44 19.38
N ASN A 141 -12.16 2.02 19.87
CA ASN A 141 -12.67 1.82 21.23
C ASN A 141 -14.05 1.14 21.23
N THR A 142 -14.20 0.10 20.42
CA THR A 142 -15.49 -0.61 20.23
C THR A 142 -15.98 -1.34 21.47
N GLY A 143 -15.08 -1.63 22.42
CA GLY A 143 -15.37 -2.44 23.60
C GLY A 143 -15.26 -3.96 23.36
N ASN A 144 -14.80 -4.38 22.20
CA ASN A 144 -14.45 -5.78 21.95
C ASN A 144 -13.14 -6.14 22.68
N GLN A 145 -13.01 -7.39 23.08
CA GLN A 145 -11.76 -7.92 23.64
C GLN A 145 -10.84 -8.50 22.55
N LEU A 146 -11.41 -8.99 21.47
CA LEU A 146 -10.73 -9.53 20.30
C LEU A 146 -11.42 -8.98 19.04
N GLU A 147 -10.74 -9.05 17.90
CA GLU A 147 -11.36 -8.78 16.61
C GLU A 147 -12.46 -9.79 16.28
N ALA A 148 -13.51 -9.35 15.61
CA ALA A 148 -14.54 -10.26 15.12
C ALA A 148 -13.93 -11.25 14.09
N PRO A 149 -14.31 -12.54 14.12
CA PRO A 149 -13.70 -13.59 13.32
C PRO A 149 -14.17 -13.55 11.85
N ILE A 150 -13.87 -12.47 11.15
CA ILE A 150 -14.16 -12.33 9.72
C ILE A 150 -13.13 -13.13 8.92
N ARG A 151 -13.61 -14.05 8.10
CA ARG A 151 -12.79 -14.93 7.25
C ARG A 151 -12.39 -14.22 5.96
N VAL A 152 -11.33 -13.42 6.04
CA VAL A 152 -10.79 -12.70 4.88
C VAL A 152 -9.91 -13.57 3.98
N ASP A 153 -9.32 -14.63 4.55
CA ASP A 153 -8.49 -15.63 3.90
C ASP A 153 -9.31 -16.63 3.06
N ASP A 154 -10.49 -16.96 3.54
CA ASP A 154 -11.41 -17.89 2.87
C ASP A 154 -12.88 -17.44 3.10
N PRO A 155 -13.34 -16.45 2.34
CA PRO A 155 -14.71 -15.93 2.48
C PRO A 155 -15.80 -16.97 2.23
N SER A 156 -15.49 -18.07 1.53
CA SER A 156 -16.47 -19.14 1.28
C SER A 156 -16.87 -19.90 2.56
N LYS A 157 -16.02 -19.85 3.57
CA LYS A 157 -16.29 -20.43 4.91
C LYS A 157 -17.05 -19.49 5.85
N GLN A 158 -17.39 -18.27 5.39
CA GLN A 158 -18.15 -17.30 6.17
C GLN A 158 -19.65 -17.52 5.95
N THR A 159 -20.40 -17.88 6.99
CA THR A 159 -21.84 -18.14 6.91
C THR A 159 -22.68 -16.89 7.04
N ASP A 160 -22.29 -15.97 7.93
CA ASP A 160 -22.95 -14.67 8.10
C ASP A 160 -22.26 -13.60 7.25
N THR A 161 -22.94 -12.49 6.96
CA THR A 161 -22.32 -11.30 6.40
C THR A 161 -21.22 -10.78 7.36
N TRP A 162 -20.26 -10.03 6.85
CA TRP A 162 -19.23 -9.45 7.70
C TRP A 162 -19.80 -8.46 8.73
N VAL A 163 -20.85 -7.71 8.35
CA VAL A 163 -21.61 -6.82 9.26
C VAL A 163 -22.23 -7.64 10.40
N LYS A 164 -22.96 -8.69 10.06
CA LYS A 164 -23.62 -9.54 11.05
C LYS A 164 -22.63 -10.26 11.97
N THR A 165 -21.51 -10.70 11.42
CA THR A 165 -20.42 -11.31 12.20
C THR A 165 -19.87 -10.33 13.23
N PHE A 166 -19.66 -9.06 12.84
CA PHE A 166 -19.21 -8.01 13.76
C PHE A 166 -20.26 -7.73 14.84
N LEU A 167 -21.53 -7.56 14.48
CA LEU A 167 -22.60 -7.22 15.42
C LEU A 167 -22.95 -8.35 16.39
N LYS A 168 -22.72 -9.60 16.01
CA LYS A 168 -22.85 -10.76 16.91
C LYS A 168 -21.66 -10.95 17.85
N HIS A 169 -20.52 -10.31 17.55
CA HIS A 169 -19.31 -10.50 18.34
C HIS A 169 -19.44 -9.84 19.73
N SER A 170 -18.85 -10.48 20.75
CA SER A 170 -18.95 -10.01 22.14
C SER A 170 -18.36 -8.62 22.35
N VAL A 171 -19.08 -7.78 23.11
CA VAL A 171 -18.65 -6.43 23.50
C VAL A 171 -18.63 -6.35 25.04
N PRO A 172 -17.61 -6.97 25.69
CA PRO A 172 -17.56 -7.06 27.16
C PRO A 172 -17.25 -5.73 27.83
N PHE A 173 -16.56 -4.81 27.15
CA PHE A 173 -16.19 -3.51 27.72
C PHE A 173 -17.15 -2.41 27.23
N LYS A 174 -17.30 -1.37 28.04
CA LYS A 174 -18.03 -0.18 27.63
C LYS A 174 -17.33 0.48 26.45
N PRO A 175 -18.02 0.74 25.31
CA PRO A 175 -17.43 1.48 24.19
C PRO A 175 -16.84 2.82 24.65
N GLY A 176 -15.69 3.16 24.08
CA GLY A 176 -14.96 4.38 24.45
C GLY A 176 -13.95 4.23 25.58
N THR A 177 -13.82 3.07 26.23
CA THR A 177 -12.96 2.91 27.42
C THR A 177 -11.75 1.98 27.20
N HIS A 178 -11.75 1.20 26.12
CA HIS A 178 -10.71 0.19 25.88
C HIS A 178 -10.24 0.26 24.43
N PHE A 179 -8.96 0.54 24.23
CA PHE A 179 -8.36 0.54 22.90
C PHE A 179 -8.05 -0.89 22.46
N LEU A 180 -8.59 -1.27 21.31
CA LEU A 180 -8.23 -2.48 20.58
C LEU A 180 -8.15 -2.12 19.10
N TYR A 181 -6.95 -2.22 18.51
CA TYR A 181 -6.82 -2.08 17.06
C TYR A 181 -7.64 -3.16 16.35
N ASN A 182 -8.66 -2.75 15.58
CA ASN A 182 -9.75 -3.61 15.14
C ASN A 182 -10.11 -3.34 13.68
N SER A 183 -9.65 -4.19 12.77
CA SER A 183 -9.91 -4.05 11.33
C SER A 183 -11.39 -4.22 10.97
N PRO A 184 -12.14 -5.18 11.56
CA PRO A 184 -13.59 -5.25 11.44
C PRO A 184 -14.34 -3.96 11.80
N ALA A 185 -13.86 -3.18 12.78
CA ALA A 185 -14.45 -1.89 13.11
C ALA A 185 -14.35 -0.88 11.95
N THR A 186 -13.23 -0.88 11.22
CA THR A 186 -13.10 -0.03 10.03
C THR A 186 -13.96 -0.54 8.87
N TYR A 187 -14.10 -1.84 8.71
CA TYR A 187 -15.07 -2.38 7.76
C TYR A 187 -16.49 -1.90 8.06
N MET A 188 -16.90 -1.85 9.33
CA MET A 188 -18.20 -1.28 9.73
C MET A 188 -18.34 0.19 9.33
N LEU A 189 -17.26 1.00 9.42
CA LEU A 189 -17.27 2.38 8.92
C LEU A 189 -17.52 2.42 7.40
N SER A 190 -16.87 1.55 6.66
CA SER A 190 -17.08 1.41 5.21
C SER A 190 -18.53 1.01 4.89
N ALA A 191 -19.06 0.04 5.61
CA ALA A 191 -20.45 -0.41 5.45
C ALA A 191 -21.46 0.71 5.78
N ILE A 192 -21.20 1.51 6.82
CA ILE A 192 -22.02 2.67 7.19
C ILE A 192 -21.99 3.72 6.09
N VAL A 193 -20.79 4.08 5.57
CA VAL A 193 -20.68 5.03 4.45
C VAL A 193 -21.48 4.54 3.25
N GLN A 194 -21.34 3.27 2.86
CA GLN A 194 -22.12 2.71 1.76
C GLN A 194 -23.64 2.74 2.04
N LYS A 195 -24.06 2.45 3.26
CA LYS A 195 -25.49 2.47 3.66
C LYS A 195 -26.10 3.87 3.54
N VAL A 196 -25.38 4.92 3.97
CA VAL A 196 -25.91 6.28 3.99
C VAL A 196 -25.71 7.05 2.68
N THR A 197 -24.79 6.61 1.82
CA THR A 197 -24.49 7.29 0.55
C THR A 197 -25.06 6.54 -0.66
N GLY A 198 -25.33 5.24 -0.55
CA GLY A 198 -25.66 4.36 -1.67
C GLY A 198 -24.47 4.01 -2.56
N MET A 199 -23.25 4.39 -2.18
CA MET A 199 -22.01 4.18 -2.96
C MET A 199 -21.00 3.39 -2.15
N THR A 200 -20.19 2.55 -2.81
CA THR A 200 -18.99 2.00 -2.16
C THR A 200 -18.06 3.12 -1.71
N VAL A 201 -17.20 2.88 -0.70
CA VAL A 201 -16.23 3.90 -0.28
C VAL A 201 -15.33 4.33 -1.44
N LEU A 202 -14.93 3.39 -2.31
CA LEU A 202 -14.14 3.69 -3.50
C LEU A 202 -14.87 4.68 -4.42
N ASP A 203 -16.13 4.39 -4.76
CA ASP A 203 -16.92 5.24 -5.68
C ASP A 203 -17.28 6.58 -5.03
N TYR A 204 -17.55 6.59 -3.73
CA TYR A 204 -17.85 7.80 -2.99
C TYR A 204 -16.64 8.76 -2.94
N LEU A 205 -15.43 8.22 -2.75
CA LEU A 205 -14.20 9.01 -2.73
C LEU A 205 -13.71 9.40 -4.13
N ARG A 206 -14.09 8.71 -5.19
CA ARG A 206 -13.60 8.97 -6.54
C ARG A 206 -13.72 10.44 -6.93
N PRO A 207 -14.92 11.05 -7.02
CA PRO A 207 -15.05 12.47 -7.39
C PRO A 207 -14.67 13.45 -6.27
N ARG A 208 -14.61 13.01 -5.01
CA ARG A 208 -14.40 13.87 -3.84
C ARG A 208 -12.92 13.98 -3.43
N LEU A 209 -12.15 12.92 -3.69
CA LEU A 209 -10.77 12.81 -3.23
C LEU A 209 -9.82 12.37 -4.35
N PHE A 210 -10.09 11.22 -4.98
CA PHE A 210 -9.12 10.61 -5.89
C PHE A 210 -8.92 11.42 -7.17
N GLU A 211 -9.98 11.81 -7.85
CA GLU A 211 -9.90 12.64 -9.06
C GLU A 211 -9.29 14.03 -8.78
N PRO A 212 -9.73 14.78 -7.75
CA PRO A 212 -9.11 16.07 -7.42
C PRO A 212 -7.62 15.98 -7.10
N LEU A 213 -7.18 14.88 -6.44
CA LEU A 213 -5.78 14.62 -6.16
C LEU A 213 -5.04 14.01 -7.36
N GLY A 214 -5.72 13.68 -8.45
CA GLY A 214 -5.15 13.09 -9.65
C GLY A 214 -4.66 11.66 -9.47
N PHE A 215 -5.34 10.88 -8.65
CA PHE A 215 -5.08 9.44 -8.53
C PHE A 215 -5.48 8.74 -9.82
N LYS A 216 -4.64 7.81 -10.27
CA LYS A 216 -4.87 7.04 -11.49
C LYS A 216 -5.35 5.64 -11.13
N ASP A 217 -6.61 5.35 -11.44
CA ASP A 217 -7.22 4.03 -11.31
C ASP A 217 -6.99 3.35 -9.95
N PRO A 218 -7.36 3.99 -8.83
CA PRO A 218 -7.25 3.36 -7.53
C PRO A 218 -8.15 2.12 -7.48
N VAL A 219 -7.60 1.03 -6.95
CA VAL A 219 -8.31 -0.24 -6.78
C VAL A 219 -8.49 -0.51 -5.30
N TRP A 220 -9.67 -0.94 -4.90
CA TRP A 220 -9.94 -1.32 -3.52
C TRP A 220 -10.77 -2.60 -3.47
N ILE A 221 -10.27 -3.61 -2.76
CA ILE A 221 -10.97 -4.88 -2.63
C ILE A 221 -12.28 -4.71 -1.85
N SER A 222 -13.23 -5.61 -2.11
CA SER A 222 -14.53 -5.64 -1.46
C SER A 222 -14.79 -6.98 -0.76
N SER A 223 -15.66 -6.95 0.24
CA SER A 223 -16.24 -8.16 0.83
C SER A 223 -17.10 -8.92 -0.19
N PRO A 224 -17.47 -10.19 0.09
CA PRO A 224 -18.42 -10.92 -0.74
C PRO A 224 -19.78 -10.23 -0.91
N GLN A 225 -20.13 -9.31 0.00
CA GLN A 225 -21.36 -8.51 -0.06
C GLN A 225 -21.23 -7.25 -0.93
N GLY A 226 -20.11 -7.04 -1.62
CA GLY A 226 -19.86 -5.87 -2.45
C GLY A 226 -19.59 -4.57 -1.67
N ILE A 227 -19.24 -4.69 -0.39
CA ILE A 227 -18.86 -3.55 0.45
C ILE A 227 -17.34 -3.42 0.41
N THR A 228 -16.81 -2.22 0.13
CA THR A 228 -15.37 -1.98 0.17
C THR A 228 -14.78 -2.41 1.52
N ALA A 229 -13.67 -3.15 1.52
CA ALA A 229 -13.07 -3.68 2.75
C ALA A 229 -12.70 -2.58 3.77
N GLY A 230 -12.36 -1.40 3.30
CA GLY A 230 -12.15 -0.21 4.12
C GLY A 230 -10.91 -0.25 5.01
N ALA A 231 -10.70 -1.37 5.68
CA ALA A 231 -9.61 -1.57 6.63
C ALA A 231 -8.25 -1.86 5.95
N TYR A 232 -8.26 -2.33 4.71
CA TYR A 232 -7.10 -2.74 3.91
C TYR A 232 -7.50 -2.85 2.44
N GLY A 233 -6.53 -3.14 1.58
CA GLY A 233 -6.78 -3.53 0.18
C GLY A 233 -6.96 -2.39 -0.81
N LEU A 234 -6.71 -1.13 -0.42
CA LEU A 234 -6.52 -0.03 -1.36
C LEU A 234 -5.14 -0.16 -1.99
N SER A 235 -5.06 -0.06 -3.31
CA SER A 235 -3.81 0.00 -4.07
C SER A 235 -3.72 1.33 -4.81
N VAL A 236 -2.63 2.06 -4.58
CA VAL A 236 -2.32 3.37 -5.20
C VAL A 236 -0.81 3.51 -5.38
N ARG A 237 -0.37 4.53 -6.12
CA ARG A 237 1.05 4.83 -6.34
C ARG A 237 1.64 5.59 -5.16
N THR A 238 2.95 5.51 -4.99
CA THR A 238 3.64 6.14 -3.86
C THR A 238 3.50 7.66 -3.84
N GLU A 239 3.53 8.31 -5.00
CA GLU A 239 3.29 9.77 -5.06
C GLU A 239 1.83 10.12 -4.69
N GLU A 240 0.89 9.21 -4.91
CA GLU A 240 -0.52 9.39 -4.51
C GLU A 240 -0.68 9.33 -3.00
N ILE A 241 0.11 8.49 -2.32
CA ILE A 241 0.22 8.50 -0.85
C ILE A 241 0.76 9.86 -0.38
N ALA A 242 1.79 10.37 -1.03
CA ALA A 242 2.36 11.68 -0.68
C ALA A 242 1.36 12.83 -0.86
N ARG A 243 0.58 12.83 -1.95
CA ARG A 243 -0.49 13.82 -2.18
C ARG A 243 -1.60 13.76 -1.12
N PHE A 244 -1.94 12.56 -0.68
CA PHE A 244 -2.87 12.38 0.44
C PHE A 244 -2.29 12.96 1.74
N GLY A 245 -1.00 12.75 2.02
CA GLY A 245 -0.29 13.35 3.14
C GLY A 245 -0.27 14.89 3.07
N GLU A 246 0.03 15.46 1.92
CA GLU A 246 0.01 16.91 1.66
C GLU A 246 -1.38 17.51 1.90
N LEU A 247 -2.44 16.83 1.47
CA LEU A 247 -3.81 17.26 1.75
C LEU A 247 -4.07 17.36 3.25
N TYR A 248 -3.60 16.39 4.04
CA TYR A 248 -3.74 16.41 5.50
C TYR A 248 -2.83 17.43 6.17
N LEU A 249 -1.60 17.60 5.67
CA LEU A 249 -0.66 18.63 6.13
C LEU A 249 -1.28 20.05 6.00
N HIS A 250 -1.98 20.28 4.89
CA HIS A 250 -2.65 21.55 4.58
C HIS A 250 -4.12 21.59 5.04
N LYS A 251 -4.47 20.84 6.09
CA LYS A 251 -5.80 20.84 6.71
C LYS A 251 -6.95 20.65 5.71
N GLY A 252 -6.76 19.77 4.74
CA GLY A 252 -7.76 19.43 3.73
C GLY A 252 -7.84 20.37 2.53
N MET A 253 -6.92 21.34 2.42
CA MET A 253 -6.83 22.27 1.30
C MET A 253 -5.95 21.69 0.17
N TRP A 254 -6.45 21.70 -1.05
CA TRP A 254 -5.72 21.27 -2.24
C TRP A 254 -5.97 22.20 -3.42
N ASN A 255 -4.91 22.75 -4.00
CA ASN A 255 -4.98 23.70 -5.12
C ASN A 255 -5.97 24.85 -4.89
N GLY A 256 -6.05 25.38 -3.66
CA GLY A 256 -6.95 26.48 -3.29
C GLY A 256 -8.40 26.05 -3.03
N LYS A 257 -8.70 24.74 -3.07
CA LYS A 257 -10.04 24.20 -2.80
C LYS A 257 -10.03 23.35 -1.53
N GLN A 258 -11.00 23.57 -0.63
CA GLN A 258 -11.20 22.72 0.53
C GLN A 258 -11.85 21.41 0.10
N LEU A 259 -11.09 20.31 0.10
CA LEU A 259 -11.59 18.97 -0.23
C LEU A 259 -12.11 18.24 1.01
N ILE A 260 -11.46 18.39 2.15
CA ILE A 260 -11.85 17.80 3.43
C ILE A 260 -12.01 18.95 4.43
N PRO A 261 -13.08 19.00 5.25
CA PRO A 261 -13.23 20.05 6.25
C PRO A 261 -12.00 20.11 7.18
N ALA A 262 -11.45 21.30 7.42
CA ALA A 262 -10.29 21.48 8.31
C ALA A 262 -10.53 20.93 9.72
N ALA A 263 -11.73 21.14 10.25
CA ALA A 263 -12.14 20.59 11.55
C ALA A 263 -12.11 19.06 11.59
N TRP A 264 -12.40 18.39 10.48
CA TRP A 264 -12.26 16.93 10.41
C TRP A 264 -10.80 16.51 10.46
N VAL A 265 -9.93 17.17 9.68
CA VAL A 265 -8.49 16.88 9.68
C VAL A 265 -7.92 17.04 11.09
N GLU A 266 -8.25 18.13 11.80
CA GLU A 266 -7.80 18.38 13.16
C GLU A 266 -8.29 17.30 14.13
N GLN A 267 -9.56 16.90 14.06
CA GLN A 267 -10.09 15.82 14.90
C GLN A 267 -9.47 14.47 14.57
N ALA A 268 -9.36 14.13 13.29
CA ALA A 268 -8.87 12.83 12.85
C ALA A 268 -7.39 12.60 13.21
N THR A 269 -6.59 13.67 13.24
CA THR A 269 -5.14 13.58 13.50
C THR A 269 -4.75 13.94 14.94
N SER A 270 -5.70 14.36 15.79
CA SER A 270 -5.48 14.58 17.22
C SER A 270 -5.66 13.27 18.02
N ILE A 271 -5.17 13.26 19.25
CA ILE A 271 -5.35 12.11 20.15
C ILE A 271 -6.83 12.03 20.56
N GLN A 272 -7.50 10.99 20.14
CA GLN A 272 -8.88 10.65 20.52
C GLN A 272 -8.93 9.56 21.59
N THR A 273 -7.85 8.78 21.71
CA THR A 273 -7.68 7.76 22.72
C THR A 273 -6.19 7.51 22.99
N SER A 274 -5.86 7.17 24.23
CA SER A 274 -4.55 6.60 24.57
C SER A 274 -4.50 5.14 24.11
N ASN A 275 -3.33 4.71 23.66
CA ASN A 275 -3.10 3.35 23.16
C ASN A 275 -1.80 2.74 23.69
N GLY A 276 -1.18 3.37 24.67
CA GLY A 276 0.06 2.96 25.30
C GLY A 276 0.81 4.13 25.92
N SER A 277 2.02 3.87 26.41
CA SER A 277 2.85 4.88 27.07
C SER A 277 4.35 4.68 26.83
N ALA A 278 4.79 3.77 26.00
CA ALA A 278 6.20 3.55 25.71
C ALA A 278 6.75 4.71 24.85
N PRO A 279 7.68 5.53 25.36
CA PRO A 279 8.09 6.78 24.70
C PRO A 279 8.87 6.55 23.40
N THR A 280 9.44 5.35 23.21
CA THR A 280 10.22 4.98 22.03
C THR A 280 9.41 4.22 20.96
N SER A 281 8.17 3.84 21.29
CA SER A 281 7.26 3.17 20.35
C SER A 281 6.40 4.21 19.63
N ASP A 282 6.40 4.20 18.32
CA ASP A 282 5.52 5.05 17.53
C ASP A 282 4.07 4.53 17.47
N TRP A 283 3.78 3.37 18.07
CA TRP A 283 2.42 2.84 18.22
C TRP A 283 1.80 3.15 19.58
N ASP A 284 2.54 3.85 20.49
CA ASP A 284 2.10 4.18 21.85
C ASP A 284 1.94 5.69 22.07
N GLN A 285 1.89 6.49 21.00
CA GLN A 285 1.81 7.95 21.07
C GLN A 285 0.38 8.51 21.01
N GLY A 286 -0.62 7.63 21.06
CA GLY A 286 -2.03 7.96 20.91
C GLY A 286 -2.59 7.62 19.52
N TYR A 287 -3.93 7.56 19.44
CA TYR A 287 -4.65 7.26 18.22
C TYR A 287 -5.78 8.25 17.98
N GLY A 288 -5.90 8.70 16.73
CA GLY A 288 -6.96 9.60 16.27
C GLY A 288 -8.15 8.84 15.66
N TYR A 289 -8.75 9.39 14.62
CA TYR A 289 -9.77 8.72 13.82
C TYR A 289 -9.12 8.03 12.61
N GLN A 290 -8.59 6.80 12.85
CA GLN A 290 -7.87 5.96 11.88
C GLN A 290 -6.52 6.57 11.44
N PHE A 291 -5.89 7.34 12.32
CA PHE A 291 -4.53 7.84 12.24
C PHE A 291 -3.79 7.56 13.53
N TRP A 292 -2.55 7.12 13.42
CA TRP A 292 -1.63 7.00 14.53
C TRP A 292 -0.97 8.34 14.84
N ARG A 293 -0.86 8.69 16.09
CA ARG A 293 0.12 9.70 16.52
C ARG A 293 1.50 9.05 16.53
N SER A 294 2.52 9.85 16.31
CA SER A 294 3.92 9.41 16.30
C SER A 294 4.78 10.35 17.12
N ARG A 295 5.99 9.94 17.41
CA ARG A 295 7.01 10.83 17.99
C ARG A 295 7.17 12.09 17.13
N HIS A 296 7.88 13.08 17.64
CA HIS A 296 8.14 14.36 16.95
C HIS A 296 6.86 15.10 16.53
N ASN A 297 5.83 15.06 17.36
CA ASN A 297 4.53 15.69 17.12
C ASN A 297 3.93 15.41 15.73
N SER A 298 4.30 14.31 15.13
CA SER A 298 3.82 13.87 13.82
C SER A 298 2.60 12.97 13.92
N PHE A 299 1.97 12.70 12.79
CA PHE A 299 0.91 11.70 12.66
C PHE A 299 1.07 10.93 11.35
N ARG A 300 0.46 9.77 11.28
CA ARG A 300 0.56 8.94 10.10
C ARG A 300 -0.64 8.03 9.90
N GLY A 301 -0.87 7.62 8.63
CA GLY A 301 -1.47 6.35 8.29
C GLY A 301 -0.37 5.32 8.06
N ASP A 302 -0.56 4.09 8.53
CA ASP A 302 0.37 3.01 8.27
C ASP A 302 -0.33 1.69 7.90
N GLY A 303 0.39 0.84 7.19
CA GLY A 303 -0.06 -0.48 6.79
C GLY A 303 0.99 -1.55 7.09
N ALA A 304 0.52 -2.78 7.24
CA ALA A 304 1.37 -3.93 7.50
C ALA A 304 2.59 -3.96 6.57
N PHE A 305 3.71 -4.37 7.15
CA PHE A 305 5.00 -4.48 6.48
C PHE A 305 5.64 -3.15 6.05
N GLY A 306 5.14 -2.01 6.57
CA GLY A 306 5.77 -0.70 6.41
C GLY A 306 5.29 0.11 5.21
N GLN A 307 3.97 0.21 5.03
CA GLN A 307 3.35 1.16 4.12
C GLN A 307 3.05 2.44 4.90
N TYR A 308 3.68 3.55 4.58
CA TYR A 308 3.60 4.77 5.40
C TYR A 308 3.18 6.00 4.60
N CYS A 309 2.30 6.78 5.24
CA CYS A 309 2.06 8.18 4.94
C CYS A 309 2.35 8.98 6.22
N MET A 310 3.59 9.43 6.40
CA MET A 310 4.01 10.20 7.58
C MET A 310 3.86 11.69 7.28
N VAL A 311 3.15 12.40 8.14
CA VAL A 311 2.96 13.85 8.04
C VAL A 311 3.65 14.52 9.24
N ILE A 312 4.54 15.46 8.95
CA ILE A 312 5.42 16.12 9.91
C ILE A 312 5.16 17.63 9.85
N PRO A 313 4.11 18.14 10.56
CA PRO A 313 3.65 19.52 10.40
C PRO A 313 4.71 20.58 10.74
N GLU A 314 5.54 20.35 11.75
CA GLU A 314 6.56 21.30 12.20
C GLU A 314 7.69 21.52 11.17
N LEU A 315 7.84 20.58 10.23
CA LEU A 315 8.85 20.64 9.18
C LEU A 315 8.25 20.87 7.77
N ASP A 316 6.93 21.08 7.71
CA ASP A 316 6.18 21.20 6.46
C ASP A 316 6.59 20.09 5.47
N ALA A 317 6.48 18.84 5.95
CA ALA A 317 6.99 17.68 5.22
C ALA A 317 6.05 16.47 5.27
N VAL A 318 6.08 15.69 4.19
CA VAL A 318 5.43 14.39 4.06
C VAL A 318 6.43 13.36 3.57
N VAL A 319 6.43 12.20 4.21
CA VAL A 319 7.24 11.04 3.81
C VAL A 319 6.31 9.88 3.47
N ALA A 320 6.26 9.51 2.20
CA ALA A 320 5.56 8.33 1.73
C ALA A 320 6.56 7.20 1.47
N ILE A 321 6.32 6.03 2.05
CA ILE A 321 7.18 4.85 1.92
C ILE A 321 6.30 3.63 1.67
N THR A 322 6.73 2.75 0.75
CA THR A 322 6.29 1.36 0.71
C THR A 322 7.48 0.45 0.96
N SER A 323 7.27 -0.61 1.71
CA SER A 323 8.33 -1.56 2.08
C SER A 323 7.77 -2.95 2.36
N GLY A 324 8.64 -3.95 2.48
CA GLY A 324 8.30 -5.32 2.85
C GLY A 324 9.11 -5.77 4.07
N VAL A 325 8.91 -5.14 5.23
CA VAL A 325 9.71 -5.33 6.44
C VAL A 325 8.93 -5.98 7.58
N ARG A 326 9.62 -6.76 8.41
CA ARG A 326 9.08 -7.27 9.68
C ARG A 326 9.17 -6.23 10.80
N ASN A 327 10.31 -5.53 10.89
CA ASN A 327 10.54 -4.48 11.88
C ASN A 327 10.14 -3.12 11.32
N MET A 328 8.85 -2.81 11.45
CA MET A 328 8.28 -1.56 10.96
C MET A 328 8.84 -0.33 11.70
N GLN A 329 9.19 -0.45 13.00
CA GLN A 329 9.77 0.65 13.79
C GLN A 329 11.13 1.11 13.25
N GLN A 330 11.92 0.19 12.68
CA GLN A 330 13.22 0.51 12.11
C GLN A 330 13.13 1.50 10.96
N VAL A 331 12.13 1.37 10.10
CA VAL A 331 11.91 2.32 8.99
C VAL A 331 11.61 3.73 9.54
N MET A 332 10.77 3.83 10.56
CA MET A 332 10.47 5.12 11.20
C MET A 332 11.68 5.69 11.92
N ASN A 333 12.46 4.85 12.63
CA ASN A 333 13.68 5.31 13.28
C ASN A 333 14.66 5.91 12.28
N LEU A 334 14.82 5.33 11.08
CA LEU A 334 15.66 5.93 10.04
C LEU A 334 15.17 7.32 9.61
N VAL A 335 13.85 7.51 9.49
CA VAL A 335 13.28 8.84 9.21
C VAL A 335 13.60 9.80 10.36
N TRP A 336 13.39 9.39 11.62
CA TRP A 336 13.63 10.24 12.79
C TRP A 336 15.11 10.56 12.99
N ASP A 337 15.99 9.60 12.81
CA ASP A 337 17.41 9.73 13.15
C ASP A 337 18.24 10.33 12.01
N LYS A 338 17.82 10.18 10.75
CA LYS A 338 18.58 10.63 9.57
C LYS A 338 17.90 11.74 8.80
N LEU A 339 16.60 11.61 8.54
CA LEU A 339 15.90 12.52 7.64
C LEU A 339 15.44 13.80 8.36
N LEU A 340 14.85 13.69 9.55
CA LEU A 340 14.39 14.87 10.30
C LEU A 340 15.54 15.85 10.62
N PRO A 341 16.69 15.40 11.17
CA PRO A 341 17.80 16.31 11.48
C PRO A 341 18.41 16.98 10.24
N ALA A 342 18.24 16.37 9.05
CA ALA A 342 18.70 16.94 7.79
C ALA A 342 17.85 18.14 7.32
N MET A 343 16.61 18.28 7.78
CA MET A 343 15.71 19.36 7.40
C MET A 343 16.01 20.66 8.12
N LYS A 344 16.54 21.66 7.42
CA LYS A 344 16.89 22.99 7.95
C LYS A 344 15.79 24.03 7.61
N PRO A 345 15.65 25.11 8.39
CA PRO A 345 14.60 26.10 8.18
C PRO A 345 14.67 26.87 6.85
N GLY A 346 15.84 26.98 6.25
CA GLY A 346 16.05 27.79 5.05
C GLY A 346 16.78 27.04 3.94
N ARG A 347 16.86 27.70 2.77
CA ARG A 347 17.62 27.19 1.62
C ARG A 347 19.10 26.98 2.00
N LEU A 348 19.67 25.90 1.47
CA LEU A 348 21.10 25.60 1.62
C LEU A 348 21.86 26.01 0.34
N PRO A 349 23.17 26.22 0.44
CA PRO A 349 24.03 26.38 -0.74
C PRO A 349 23.90 25.16 -1.65
N GLU A 350 23.80 25.41 -2.95
CA GLU A 350 23.77 24.34 -3.95
C GLU A 350 25.05 23.50 -3.91
N ASN A 351 24.90 22.17 -3.97
CA ASN A 351 25.99 21.22 -4.10
C ASN A 351 25.77 20.27 -5.30
N PRO A 352 26.11 20.70 -6.52
CA PRO A 352 25.87 19.91 -7.72
C PRO A 352 26.57 18.55 -7.74
N ALA A 353 27.70 18.42 -7.03
CA ALA A 353 28.43 17.15 -6.94
C ALA A 353 27.65 16.14 -6.08
N ALA A 354 27.24 16.52 -4.87
CA ALA A 354 26.44 15.67 -3.99
C ALA A 354 25.08 15.34 -4.63
N ARG A 355 24.45 16.31 -5.33
CA ARG A 355 23.19 16.07 -6.03
C ARG A 355 23.35 15.00 -7.12
N ARG A 356 24.38 15.07 -7.97
CA ARG A 356 24.62 14.03 -8.98
C ARG A 356 24.85 12.65 -8.35
N GLN A 357 25.53 12.58 -7.20
CA GLN A 357 25.72 11.32 -6.48
C GLN A 357 24.39 10.77 -5.96
N LEU A 358 23.54 11.62 -5.38
CA LEU A 358 22.19 11.23 -4.94
C LEU A 358 21.34 10.75 -6.12
N GLU A 359 21.28 11.49 -7.22
CA GLU A 359 20.52 11.14 -8.42
C GLU A 359 20.98 9.79 -9.00
N ALA A 360 22.30 9.58 -9.11
CA ALA A 360 22.87 8.32 -9.57
C ALA A 360 22.51 7.15 -8.63
N ARG A 361 22.54 7.40 -7.30
CA ARG A 361 22.17 6.37 -6.32
C ARG A 361 20.68 6.02 -6.38
N LEU A 362 19.82 7.02 -6.48
CA LEU A 362 18.36 6.81 -6.61
C LEU A 362 18.03 6.02 -7.89
N ALA A 363 18.69 6.31 -9.00
CA ALA A 363 18.50 5.58 -10.26
C ALA A 363 19.01 4.12 -10.23
N ALA A 364 19.93 3.80 -9.31
CA ALA A 364 20.52 2.47 -9.18
C ALA A 364 19.87 1.60 -8.10
N LEU A 365 18.80 2.08 -7.45
CA LEU A 365 18.10 1.34 -6.41
C LEU A 365 17.47 0.07 -6.95
N LYS A 366 17.69 -1.04 -6.28
CA LYS A 366 17.10 -2.34 -6.63
C LYS A 366 17.04 -3.27 -5.43
N VAL A 367 16.04 -4.13 -5.40
CA VAL A 367 15.99 -5.27 -4.49
C VAL A 367 17.19 -6.17 -4.79
N LYS A 368 17.90 -6.61 -3.75
CA LYS A 368 19.13 -7.39 -3.90
C LYS A 368 18.90 -8.68 -4.66
N PHE A 369 19.71 -8.93 -5.68
CA PHE A 369 19.66 -10.16 -6.46
C PHE A 369 20.21 -11.35 -5.65
N PRO A 370 19.83 -12.59 -6.00
CA PRO A 370 20.56 -13.77 -5.56
C PRO A 370 22.02 -13.67 -6.03
N THR A 371 22.96 -14.00 -5.14
CA THR A 371 24.40 -14.07 -5.48
C THR A 371 24.73 -15.45 -6.00
N GLY A 372 25.58 -15.52 -7.03
CA GLY A 372 26.01 -16.79 -7.61
C GLY A 372 26.47 -16.68 -9.07
N ALA A 373 26.68 -17.82 -9.69
CA ALA A 373 27.09 -17.90 -11.09
C ALA A 373 25.89 -17.82 -12.05
N ALA A 374 26.10 -17.33 -13.26
CA ALA A 374 25.07 -17.28 -14.30
C ALA A 374 24.73 -18.68 -14.85
N THR A 375 25.69 -19.62 -14.78
CA THR A 375 25.56 -21.00 -15.31
C THR A 375 26.15 -22.01 -14.33
N SER A 376 25.76 -23.26 -14.45
CA SER A 376 26.35 -24.41 -13.74
C SER A 376 26.59 -25.52 -14.75
N SER A 377 27.50 -26.42 -14.45
CA SER A 377 27.73 -27.66 -15.21
C SER A 377 26.48 -28.53 -15.29
N LEU A 378 25.57 -28.41 -14.31
CA LEU A 378 24.30 -29.12 -14.24
C LEU A 378 23.20 -28.52 -15.12
N SER A 379 23.32 -27.28 -15.57
CA SER A 379 22.27 -26.55 -16.29
C SER A 379 21.69 -27.37 -17.45
N SER A 380 22.54 -27.93 -18.32
CA SER A 380 22.09 -28.71 -19.49
C SER A 380 21.47 -30.05 -19.09
N SER A 381 21.98 -30.70 -18.03
CA SER A 381 21.52 -32.04 -17.62
C SER A 381 20.17 -32.01 -16.89
N VAL A 382 19.79 -30.90 -16.28
CA VAL A 382 18.52 -30.71 -15.58
C VAL A 382 17.47 -29.98 -16.43
N SER A 383 17.91 -29.30 -17.49
CA SER A 383 17.02 -28.57 -18.42
C SER A 383 16.03 -29.52 -19.10
N GLY A 384 14.74 -29.15 -19.07
CA GLY A 384 13.64 -29.93 -19.64
C GLY A 384 13.16 -31.11 -18.79
N LYS A 385 13.89 -31.52 -17.75
CA LYS A 385 13.40 -32.54 -16.82
C LYS A 385 12.24 -32.03 -15.99
N TRP A 386 11.23 -32.88 -15.77
CA TRP A 386 10.13 -32.63 -14.86
C TRP A 386 10.39 -33.31 -13.52
N PHE A 387 10.38 -32.53 -12.44
CA PHE A 387 10.46 -33.01 -11.06
C PHE A 387 9.05 -33.01 -10.47
N GLU A 388 8.46 -34.18 -10.28
CA GLU A 388 7.11 -34.36 -9.75
C GLU A 388 7.13 -34.42 -8.23
N PHE A 389 6.17 -33.78 -7.57
CA PHE A 389 6.00 -33.74 -6.14
C PHE A 389 4.77 -34.57 -5.72
N ALA A 390 4.82 -35.16 -4.52
CA ALA A 390 3.64 -35.67 -3.86
C ALA A 390 2.63 -34.55 -3.57
N ASP A 391 1.38 -34.92 -3.32
CA ASP A 391 0.34 -33.96 -2.94
C ASP A 391 0.81 -33.10 -1.76
N ASN A 392 0.61 -31.79 -1.89
CA ASN A 392 1.11 -30.81 -0.92
C ASN A 392 0.17 -29.60 -0.84
N GLU A 393 0.23 -28.89 0.30
CA GLU A 393 -0.61 -27.70 0.57
C GLU A 393 -0.37 -26.53 -0.40
N ARG A 394 0.79 -26.50 -1.09
CA ARG A 394 1.11 -25.48 -2.10
C ARG A 394 0.45 -25.78 -3.46
N GLY A 395 -0.15 -26.95 -3.64
CA GLY A 395 -0.80 -27.38 -4.89
C GLY A 395 0.14 -27.50 -6.09
N ILE A 396 1.47 -27.51 -5.86
CA ILE A 396 2.48 -27.65 -6.91
C ILE A 396 2.64 -29.15 -7.21
N LYS A 397 2.31 -29.56 -8.46
CA LYS A 397 2.43 -30.95 -8.89
C LYS A 397 3.82 -31.27 -9.42
N ALA A 398 4.40 -30.34 -10.18
CA ALA A 398 5.74 -30.53 -10.77
C ALA A 398 6.38 -29.18 -11.10
N VAL A 399 7.71 -29.19 -11.21
CA VAL A 399 8.48 -28.08 -11.77
C VAL A 399 9.45 -28.58 -12.83
N SER A 400 9.74 -27.72 -13.80
CA SER A 400 10.78 -27.91 -14.82
C SER A 400 11.50 -26.60 -15.07
N PHE A 401 12.70 -26.68 -15.62
CA PHE A 401 13.48 -25.52 -16.02
C PHE A 401 13.90 -25.63 -17.48
N ASP A 402 13.84 -24.52 -18.19
CA ASP A 402 14.56 -24.35 -19.44
C ASP A 402 15.76 -23.44 -19.21
N PHE A 403 16.96 -24.03 -19.14
CA PHE A 403 18.23 -23.33 -19.01
C PHE A 403 18.97 -23.15 -20.35
N ASN A 404 18.48 -23.80 -21.43
CA ASN A 404 19.12 -23.80 -22.74
C ASN A 404 18.79 -22.55 -23.55
N SER A 405 17.69 -21.86 -23.19
CA SER A 405 17.34 -20.59 -23.81
C SER A 405 18.21 -19.44 -23.27
N ALA A 406 18.29 -18.34 -24.02
CA ALA A 406 19.00 -17.13 -23.59
C ALA A 406 18.53 -16.62 -22.23
N GLN A 407 17.26 -16.85 -21.93
CA GLN A 407 16.63 -16.49 -20.67
C GLN A 407 16.09 -17.75 -19.98
N PRO A 408 16.63 -18.11 -18.80
CA PRO A 408 16.11 -19.23 -18.03
C PRO A 408 14.61 -19.07 -17.73
N THR A 409 13.89 -20.16 -17.77
CA THR A 409 12.45 -20.18 -17.48
C THR A 409 12.15 -21.28 -16.47
N LEU A 410 11.47 -20.91 -15.38
CA LEU A 410 10.84 -21.85 -14.45
C LEU A 410 9.44 -22.17 -14.96
N ILE A 411 9.12 -23.45 -15.09
CA ILE A 411 7.80 -23.94 -15.48
C ILE A 411 7.21 -24.66 -14.27
N VAL A 412 6.05 -24.21 -13.82
CA VAL A 412 5.36 -24.75 -12.64
C VAL A 412 4.04 -25.35 -13.09
N ARG A 413 3.82 -26.63 -12.76
CA ARG A 413 2.55 -27.34 -13.00
C ARG A 413 1.75 -27.41 -11.71
N THR A 414 0.49 -26.98 -11.77
CA THR A 414 -0.48 -27.04 -10.68
C THR A 414 -1.76 -27.74 -11.15
N GLY A 415 -2.79 -27.79 -10.29
CA GLY A 415 -4.12 -28.27 -10.70
C GLY A 415 -4.80 -27.38 -11.75
N ALA A 416 -4.43 -26.11 -11.84
CA ALA A 416 -4.96 -25.15 -12.80
C ALA A 416 -4.25 -25.15 -14.16
N GLY A 417 -3.10 -25.86 -14.28
CA GLY A 417 -2.30 -25.91 -15.51
C GLY A 417 -0.84 -25.55 -15.29
N GLU A 418 -0.18 -25.14 -16.36
CA GLU A 418 1.24 -24.77 -16.38
C GLU A 418 1.39 -23.25 -16.41
N THR A 419 2.26 -22.72 -15.55
CA THR A 419 2.69 -21.32 -15.54
C THR A 419 4.18 -21.24 -15.84
N ARG A 420 4.56 -20.29 -16.68
CA ARG A 420 5.95 -20.02 -17.05
C ARG A 420 6.41 -18.72 -16.43
N VAL A 421 7.56 -18.75 -15.75
CA VAL A 421 8.18 -17.58 -15.12
C VAL A 421 9.55 -17.39 -15.78
N ALA A 422 9.67 -16.37 -16.60
CA ALA A 422 10.96 -15.99 -17.19
C ALA A 422 11.85 -15.36 -16.12
N ILE A 423 13.12 -15.78 -16.05
CA ILE A 423 14.06 -15.41 -14.99
C ILE A 423 15.18 -14.55 -15.60
N GLY A 424 15.37 -13.35 -15.07
CA GLY A 424 16.49 -12.49 -15.44
C GLY A 424 17.82 -13.01 -14.88
N ARG A 425 18.92 -12.64 -15.53
CA ARG A 425 20.29 -12.83 -15.04
C ARG A 425 20.86 -11.45 -14.70
N GLU A 426 21.07 -11.17 -13.42
CA GLU A 426 21.47 -9.82 -12.93
C GLU A 426 20.56 -8.68 -13.40
N THR A 427 19.33 -9.03 -13.78
CA THR A 427 18.26 -8.14 -14.24
C THR A 427 16.93 -8.67 -13.74
N TRP A 428 15.92 -7.80 -13.67
CA TRP A 428 14.53 -8.22 -13.43
C TRP A 428 13.85 -8.50 -14.76
N THR A 429 13.18 -9.64 -14.84
CA THR A 429 12.23 -9.91 -15.94
C THR A 429 10.83 -9.94 -15.36
N SER A 430 10.00 -9.05 -15.87
CA SER A 430 8.63 -8.88 -15.37
C SER A 430 7.61 -9.43 -16.36
N SER A 431 6.57 -10.08 -15.82
CA SER A 431 5.41 -10.55 -16.56
C SER A 431 4.18 -10.56 -15.65
N ARG A 432 2.99 -10.50 -16.23
CA ARG A 432 1.79 -10.81 -15.45
C ARG A 432 1.58 -12.32 -15.46
N GLY A 433 1.26 -12.87 -14.29
CA GLY A 433 1.15 -14.33 -14.16
C GLY A 433 0.49 -14.75 -12.86
N GLN A 434 0.14 -16.04 -12.79
CA GLN A 434 -0.58 -16.62 -11.66
C GLN A 434 0.33 -17.30 -10.63
N PHE A 435 1.64 -17.43 -10.90
CA PHE A 435 2.54 -18.08 -9.95
C PHE A 435 3.06 -17.08 -8.93
N SER A 436 2.48 -17.09 -7.76
CA SER A 436 2.84 -16.27 -6.61
C SER A 436 3.46 -17.09 -5.47
N ASN A 437 3.69 -18.39 -5.68
CA ASN A 437 4.26 -19.32 -4.70
C ASN A 437 3.43 -19.40 -3.39
N GLY A 438 2.11 -19.37 -3.48
CA GLY A 438 1.20 -19.39 -2.33
C GLY A 438 0.87 -18.02 -1.75
N LEU A 439 1.48 -16.94 -2.27
CA LEU A 439 1.15 -15.56 -1.87
C LEU A 439 -0.20 -15.06 -2.42
N GLU A 440 -0.80 -15.77 -3.38
CA GLU A 440 -2.15 -15.51 -3.88
C GLU A 440 -3.22 -15.58 -2.78
N ARG A 441 -2.93 -16.30 -1.68
CA ARG A 441 -3.78 -16.34 -0.48
C ARG A 441 -3.52 -15.18 0.48
N ALA A 442 -2.46 -14.42 0.27
CA ALA A 442 -2.21 -13.23 1.06
C ALA A 442 -3.25 -12.16 0.74
N LEU A 443 -3.70 -11.47 1.79
CA LEU A 443 -4.67 -10.39 1.67
C LEU A 443 -4.17 -9.33 0.66
N SER A 444 -5.03 -9.01 -0.29
CA SER A 444 -4.81 -7.93 -1.26
C SER A 444 -3.78 -8.19 -2.35
N VAL A 445 -3.42 -9.44 -2.62
CA VAL A 445 -2.67 -9.78 -3.84
C VAL A 445 -3.61 -9.75 -5.04
N PRO A 446 -3.30 -9.04 -6.12
CA PRO A 446 -4.09 -9.04 -7.35
C PRO A 446 -4.26 -10.46 -7.92
N ALA A 447 -5.39 -10.74 -8.57
CA ALA A 447 -5.63 -12.03 -9.21
C ALA A 447 -4.65 -12.36 -10.36
N ASN A 448 -4.10 -11.32 -10.99
CA ASN A 448 -3.09 -11.42 -12.05
C ASN A 448 -1.91 -10.49 -11.70
N PRO A 449 -1.08 -10.85 -10.69
CA PRO A 449 -0.05 -9.96 -10.17
C PRO A 449 1.06 -9.69 -11.17
N LEU A 450 1.69 -8.51 -11.06
CA LEU A 450 2.93 -8.22 -11.74
C LEU A 450 4.07 -8.96 -11.02
N VAL A 451 4.57 -10.02 -11.65
CA VAL A 451 5.64 -10.87 -11.13
C VAL A 451 6.95 -10.48 -11.81
N ALA A 452 7.97 -10.21 -11.03
CA ALA A 452 9.33 -9.99 -11.51
C ALA A 452 10.26 -11.04 -10.91
N ALA A 453 11.07 -11.68 -11.75
CA ALA A 453 11.97 -12.74 -11.31
C ALA A 453 13.41 -12.52 -11.78
N THR A 454 14.35 -12.90 -10.92
CA THR A 454 15.79 -12.97 -11.23
C THR A 454 16.38 -14.20 -10.56
N GLY A 455 17.46 -14.76 -11.10
CA GLY A 455 18.05 -15.97 -10.53
C GLY A 455 19.53 -16.14 -10.84
N ALA A 456 20.17 -16.93 -9.98
CA ALA A 456 21.58 -17.31 -10.10
C ALA A 456 21.81 -18.70 -9.51
N TRP A 457 22.86 -19.38 -9.95
CA TRP A 457 23.36 -20.58 -9.31
C TRP A 457 24.15 -20.21 -8.07
N SER A 458 23.48 -20.26 -6.91
CA SER A 458 24.05 -19.91 -5.60
C SER A 458 25.09 -20.94 -5.10
N SER A 459 25.07 -22.16 -5.66
CA SER A 459 26.11 -23.17 -5.56
C SER A 459 26.13 -23.98 -6.86
N GLU A 460 27.04 -24.94 -6.97
CA GLU A 460 27.16 -25.80 -8.15
C GLU A 460 25.83 -26.52 -8.50
N ASN A 461 25.07 -26.93 -7.48
CA ASN A 461 23.84 -27.70 -7.62
C ASN A 461 22.57 -27.00 -7.13
N THR A 462 22.63 -25.73 -6.79
CA THR A 462 21.45 -24.99 -6.29
C THR A 462 21.20 -23.75 -7.14
N PHE A 463 20.04 -23.71 -7.78
CA PHE A 463 19.56 -22.53 -8.48
C PHE A 463 18.60 -21.76 -7.57
N THR A 464 18.93 -20.52 -7.29
CA THR A 464 18.15 -19.61 -6.44
C THR A 464 17.42 -18.60 -7.31
N VAL A 465 16.10 -18.50 -7.14
CA VAL A 465 15.24 -17.51 -7.80
C VAL A 465 14.69 -16.57 -6.73
N LYS A 466 14.80 -15.27 -6.96
CA LYS A 466 14.02 -14.26 -6.24
C LYS A 466 12.83 -13.86 -7.11
N LEU A 467 11.63 -14.00 -6.55
CA LEU A 467 10.36 -13.71 -7.21
C LEU A 467 9.66 -12.60 -6.42
N VAL A 468 9.50 -11.42 -7.03
CA VAL A 468 8.86 -10.24 -6.43
C VAL A 468 7.45 -10.07 -7.00
N LEU A 469 6.46 -9.85 -6.14
CA LEU A 469 5.13 -9.39 -6.53
C LEU A 469 5.12 -7.86 -6.45
N ALA A 470 5.40 -7.19 -7.55
CA ALA A 470 5.75 -5.76 -7.60
C ALA A 470 4.62 -4.79 -7.18
N GLU A 471 3.39 -5.28 -7.02
CA GLU A 471 2.24 -4.51 -6.53
C GLU A 471 2.01 -4.70 -5.02
N THR A 472 2.95 -5.38 -4.31
CA THR A 472 2.80 -5.81 -2.91
C THR A 472 4.13 -5.72 -2.17
N PRO A 473 4.15 -5.83 -0.83
CA PRO A 473 5.38 -5.91 -0.05
C PRO A 473 6.15 -7.23 -0.20
N TYR A 474 5.65 -8.17 -0.98
CA TYR A 474 6.14 -9.54 -0.97
C TYR A 474 7.19 -9.84 -2.02
N TYR A 475 8.23 -10.54 -1.58
CA TYR A 475 9.04 -11.38 -2.45
C TYR A 475 9.23 -12.76 -1.84
N SER A 476 9.54 -13.75 -2.69
CA SER A 476 9.95 -15.09 -2.28
C SER A 476 11.36 -15.37 -2.75
N THR A 477 12.15 -16.01 -1.88
CA THR A 477 13.40 -16.67 -2.27
C THR A 477 13.11 -18.15 -2.45
N LEU A 478 13.33 -18.66 -3.65
CA LEU A 478 13.08 -20.05 -4.06
C LEU A 478 14.42 -20.73 -4.30
N ASN A 479 14.72 -21.79 -3.58
CA ASN A 479 15.95 -22.56 -3.73
C ASN A 479 15.61 -23.93 -4.31
N PHE A 480 16.21 -24.25 -5.45
CA PHE A 480 16.07 -25.52 -6.16
C PHE A 480 17.41 -26.23 -6.15
N LYS A 481 17.54 -27.22 -5.24
CA LYS A 481 18.76 -28.03 -5.13
C LYS A 481 18.59 -29.33 -5.87
N PHE A 482 19.41 -29.53 -6.89
CA PHE A 482 19.42 -30.71 -7.76
C PHE A 482 20.41 -31.75 -7.23
N ASP A 483 19.99 -33.01 -7.20
CA ASP A 483 20.81 -34.16 -6.79
C ASP A 483 20.42 -35.36 -7.69
N GLY A 484 21.05 -35.47 -8.84
CA GLY A 484 20.67 -36.42 -9.89
C GLY A 484 19.23 -36.23 -10.36
N ASP A 485 18.40 -37.23 -10.15
CA ASP A 485 16.97 -37.21 -10.50
C ASP A 485 16.08 -36.71 -9.35
N ARG A 486 16.69 -36.26 -8.24
CA ARG A 486 16.00 -35.67 -7.09
C ARG A 486 16.14 -34.16 -7.09
N LEU A 487 15.06 -33.45 -6.73
CA LEU A 487 15.02 -32.01 -6.49
C LEU A 487 14.54 -31.72 -5.07
N VAL A 488 15.26 -30.87 -4.35
CA VAL A 488 14.77 -30.28 -3.10
C VAL A 488 14.39 -28.84 -3.37
N PHE A 489 13.12 -28.50 -3.11
CA PHE A 489 12.57 -27.18 -3.33
C PHE A 489 12.19 -26.52 -2.01
N ASP A 490 13.00 -25.56 -1.58
CA ASP A 490 12.76 -24.69 -0.42
C ASP A 490 12.26 -23.31 -0.88
N ALA A 491 11.39 -22.72 -0.09
CA ALA A 491 10.88 -21.37 -0.36
C ALA A 491 10.69 -20.60 0.95
N GLU A 492 11.04 -19.31 0.91
CA GLU A 492 10.84 -18.39 2.03
C GLU A 492 10.38 -17.03 1.52
N HIS A 493 9.37 -16.46 2.18
CA HIS A 493 8.89 -15.09 1.96
C HIS A 493 9.68 -14.10 2.84
N ASN A 494 9.88 -12.86 2.37
CA ASN A 494 10.45 -11.80 3.20
C ASN A 494 9.57 -11.49 4.41
N VAL A 495 8.26 -11.39 4.20
CA VAL A 495 7.25 -11.12 5.23
C VAL A 495 6.01 -11.98 5.00
N ALA A 496 5.25 -12.25 6.07
CA ALA A 496 3.95 -12.92 6.02
C ALA A 496 3.17 -12.62 7.31
N PHE A 497 1.85 -12.79 7.30
CA PHE A 497 1.01 -12.80 8.51
C PHE A 497 1.10 -14.12 9.28
N GLY A 498 1.87 -15.06 8.80
CA GLY A 498 2.18 -16.36 9.39
C GLY A 498 3.64 -16.72 9.21
N PRO A 499 3.99 -18.01 9.18
CA PRO A 499 5.35 -18.46 8.90
C PRO A 499 5.82 -17.98 7.52
N THR A 500 7.06 -17.50 7.43
CA THR A 500 7.67 -17.10 6.16
C THR A 500 8.31 -18.28 5.42
N LYS A 501 8.80 -19.26 6.17
CA LYS A 501 9.32 -20.51 5.62
C LYS A 501 8.17 -21.44 5.23
N LEU A 502 8.16 -21.85 3.97
CA LEU A 502 7.17 -22.80 3.47
C LEU A 502 7.66 -24.24 3.65
N PRO A 503 6.74 -25.22 3.73
CA PRO A 503 7.12 -26.63 3.76
C PRO A 503 7.99 -26.97 2.55
N GLN A 504 9.10 -27.69 2.81
CA GLN A 504 10.00 -28.20 1.78
C GLN A 504 9.28 -29.21 0.90
N LEU A 505 9.50 -29.14 -0.41
CA LEU A 505 9.01 -30.13 -1.36
C LEU A 505 10.18 -30.95 -1.91
N ILE A 506 9.98 -32.26 -2.03
CA ILE A 506 10.95 -33.19 -2.63
C ILE A 506 10.35 -33.72 -3.91
N GLY A 507 10.99 -33.41 -5.04
CA GLY A 507 10.59 -33.86 -6.37
C GLY A 507 11.49 -34.99 -6.87
N GLN A 508 10.93 -35.83 -7.72
CA GLN A 508 11.64 -36.91 -8.43
C GLN A 508 11.36 -36.79 -9.93
N VAL A 509 12.37 -37.03 -10.72
CA VAL A 509 12.16 -37.22 -12.17
C VAL A 509 11.38 -38.52 -12.38
N ARG A 510 10.24 -38.41 -13.06
CA ARG A 510 9.47 -39.60 -13.41
C ARG A 510 10.28 -40.45 -14.41
N ALA A 511 10.52 -41.72 -14.05
CA ALA A 511 11.06 -42.68 -15.03
C ALA A 511 10.11 -42.72 -16.21
N THR A 512 10.62 -42.48 -17.43
CA THR A 512 9.89 -42.79 -18.65
C THR A 512 9.71 -44.30 -18.69
N GLU A 513 8.45 -44.78 -18.56
CA GLU A 513 8.09 -46.17 -18.83
C GLU A 513 8.36 -46.48 -20.29
#